data_479a3a361af000ba75677c97030f444d
#
_entry.id   479a3a361af000ba75677c97030f444d
#
_cell.length_a   1.000
_cell.length_b   1.000
_cell.length_c   1.000
_cell.angle_alpha   90.00
_cell.angle_beta   90.00
_cell.angle_gamma   90.00
#
_symmetry.space_group_name_H-M   'P 1'
#
loop_
_entity.id
_entity.type
_entity.pdbx_description
1 polymer ?
#
loop_
_entity_poly.entity_id
_entity_poly.type
_entity_poly.pdbx_seq_one_letter_code
_entity_poly.pdbx_strand_id
1 'polypeptide(L)'
;MVAICFSSIHVDYNFNAFDCQALTNNVLKVYNIRDMNINDIKCFLLDLDGTVYIDGKLIAGAKQAIERMRKQGRVIFLTNNSSVTKDRYVKKLNDMELGVTELDIYTSTDATKNWLKKNRPFSRLYVVGSDEVISDYAKDFCVTPPFDTVVLTFDKTLTYDKLVKACDLISRGALYLATHPDYVCPMETGYIPDVGSFIMLVEGATKRKPDVICGKPYAPMAEGISEFTGVSPRFTAMFGDRLMTDIKFACDNGMTGVLVLSGEATEEDYLSSGLKAIVKRSIAEWDR
;
A
#
# COMPACT_ATOMS: atom_id res chain seq x y z
N MET A 1 -20.97 44.41 25.34
CA MET A 1 -20.56 44.96 24.03
C MET A 1 -19.11 45.41 24.18
N VAL A 2 -18.16 44.56 23.82
CA VAL A 2 -16.74 44.86 23.78
C VAL A 2 -16.22 44.38 22.43
N ALA A 3 -15.87 45.32 21.58
CA ALA A 3 -15.27 45.07 20.28
C ALA A 3 -13.77 44.83 20.47
N ILE A 4 -13.25 43.71 19.99
CA ILE A 4 -11.82 43.44 19.92
C ILE A 4 -11.36 43.70 18.48
N CYS A 5 -10.53 44.71 18.36
CA CYS A 5 -9.90 45.15 17.12
C CYS A 5 -8.73 44.22 16.79
N PHE A 6 -8.76 43.54 15.63
CA PHE A 6 -7.61 42.82 15.09
C PHE A 6 -6.78 43.81 14.26
N SER A 7 -5.60 44.12 14.75
CA SER A 7 -4.58 44.88 14.01
C SER A 7 -3.87 43.97 13.02
N SER A 8 -3.88 44.39 11.77
CA SER A 8 -3.23 43.78 10.61
C SER A 8 -1.71 43.77 10.76
N ILE A 9 -1.07 42.63 10.71
CA ILE A 9 0.37 42.56 10.47
C ILE A 9 0.55 42.46 8.95
N HIS A 10 1.02 43.52 8.34
CA HIS A 10 1.53 43.55 6.97
C HIS A 10 2.92 42.91 6.98
N VAL A 11 3.08 41.78 6.31
CA VAL A 11 4.39 41.24 5.95
C VAL A 11 4.56 41.47 4.46
N ASP A 12 5.38 42.44 4.10
CA ASP A 12 5.80 42.70 2.72
C ASP A 12 6.73 41.57 2.26
N TYR A 13 6.22 40.66 1.42
CA TYR A 13 7.05 39.76 0.62
C TYR A 13 7.20 40.31 -0.79
N ASN A 14 8.33 41.03 -1.04
CA ASN A 14 8.79 41.30 -2.39
C ASN A 14 9.31 39.97 -3.02
N PHE A 15 8.45 39.22 -3.67
CA PHE A 15 8.84 38.12 -4.57
C PHE A 15 8.97 38.65 -5.99
N ASN A 16 10.21 38.64 -6.53
CA ASN A 16 10.47 38.95 -7.94
C ASN A 16 9.76 37.93 -8.84
N ALA A 17 8.96 38.38 -9.78
CA ALA A 17 8.20 37.58 -10.74
C ALA A 17 9.11 36.68 -11.62
N PHE A 18 10.40 36.84 -11.62
CA PHE A 18 11.38 36.01 -12.35
C PHE A 18 11.67 34.67 -11.65
N ASP A 19 11.55 34.59 -10.30
CA ASP A 19 11.81 33.32 -9.58
C ASP A 19 10.61 32.36 -9.61
N CYS A 20 9.40 32.87 -9.78
CA CYS A 20 8.21 32.02 -9.94
C CYS A 20 8.21 31.20 -11.23
N GLN A 21 8.78 31.72 -12.32
CA GLN A 21 8.80 31.04 -13.61
C GLN A 21 9.88 29.94 -13.67
N ALA A 22 10.99 30.11 -12.95
CA ALA A 22 12.03 29.10 -12.81
C ALA A 22 11.59 27.95 -11.87
N LEU A 23 10.87 28.27 -10.79
CA LEU A 23 10.27 27.28 -9.88
C LEU A 23 9.10 26.53 -10.54
N THR A 24 8.24 27.21 -11.30
CA THR A 24 7.15 26.55 -12.06
C THR A 24 7.70 25.68 -13.19
N ASN A 25 8.79 26.05 -13.88
CA ASN A 25 9.39 25.22 -14.92
C ASN A 25 10.16 24.01 -14.34
N ASN A 26 10.64 24.03 -13.11
CA ASN A 26 11.22 22.89 -12.41
C ASN A 26 10.17 22.01 -11.70
N VAL A 27 9.04 22.58 -11.28
CA VAL A 27 7.91 21.84 -10.69
C VAL A 27 7.00 21.24 -11.78
N LEU A 28 6.99 21.79 -13.00
CA LEU A 28 6.24 21.27 -14.15
C LEU A 28 6.97 20.18 -14.95
N LYS A 29 8.09 19.65 -14.49
CA LYS A 29 8.49 18.27 -14.82
C LYS A 29 7.68 17.24 -14.03
N VAL A 30 6.45 17.56 -13.66
CA VAL A 30 5.41 16.62 -13.29
C VAL A 30 5.10 15.84 -14.57
N TYR A 31 5.56 14.61 -14.62
CA TYR A 31 5.36 13.65 -15.65
C TYR A 31 3.96 13.76 -16.26
N ASN A 32 3.90 14.20 -17.51
CA ASN A 32 2.67 14.31 -18.27
C ASN A 32 2.19 12.87 -18.54
N ILE A 33 1.18 12.40 -17.83
CA ILE A 33 0.54 11.09 -18.07
C ILE A 33 0.05 10.98 -19.53
N ARG A 34 -0.07 12.11 -20.25
CA ARG A 34 -0.43 12.14 -21.67
C ARG A 34 0.61 11.52 -22.61
N ASP A 35 1.87 11.33 -22.15
CA ASP A 35 2.96 10.83 -22.98
C ASP A 35 3.39 9.40 -22.65
N MET A 36 2.77 8.73 -21.64
CA MET A 36 3.08 7.34 -21.34
C MET A 36 2.27 6.41 -22.23
N ASN A 37 2.98 5.81 -23.17
CA ASN A 37 2.45 4.71 -23.97
C ASN A 37 2.37 3.46 -23.08
N ILE A 38 1.21 2.84 -22.99
CA ILE A 38 1.01 1.58 -22.25
C ILE A 38 2.01 0.48 -22.68
N ASN A 39 2.54 0.60 -23.90
CA ASN A 39 3.58 -0.28 -24.42
C ASN A 39 4.95 -0.11 -23.75
N ASP A 40 5.18 0.99 -23.00
CA ASP A 40 6.44 1.24 -22.28
C ASP A 40 6.45 0.60 -20.89
N ILE A 41 5.31 0.11 -20.41
CA ILE A 41 5.19 -0.56 -19.12
C ILE A 41 5.97 -1.87 -19.14
N LYS A 42 6.84 -2.05 -18.14
CA LYS A 42 7.68 -3.23 -17.91
C LYS A 42 7.28 -4.03 -16.67
N CYS A 43 6.48 -3.44 -15.80
CA CYS A 43 5.96 -4.09 -14.59
C CYS A 43 4.50 -3.71 -14.36
N PHE A 44 3.68 -4.73 -14.18
CA PHE A 44 2.25 -4.62 -13.89
C PHE A 44 2.04 -5.06 -12.46
N LEU A 45 1.67 -4.13 -11.59
CA LEU A 45 1.27 -4.41 -10.22
C LEU A 45 -0.24 -4.55 -10.19
N LEU A 46 -0.72 -5.68 -9.74
CA LEU A 46 -2.15 -6.00 -9.70
C LEU A 46 -2.60 -6.13 -8.25
N ASP A 47 -3.49 -5.25 -7.80
CA ASP A 47 -4.24 -5.53 -6.59
C ASP A 47 -5.09 -6.80 -6.77
N LEU A 48 -5.55 -7.37 -5.70
CA LEU A 48 -6.21 -8.68 -5.73
C LEU A 48 -7.74 -8.56 -5.69
N ASP A 49 -8.29 -8.25 -4.53
CA ASP A 49 -9.73 -8.19 -4.31
C ASP A 49 -10.33 -6.99 -5.05
N GLY A 50 -11.38 -7.19 -5.85
CA GLY A 50 -11.96 -6.13 -6.69
C GLY A 50 -11.24 -5.88 -8.02
N THR A 51 -10.00 -6.33 -8.17
CA THR A 51 -9.17 -6.12 -9.37
C THR A 51 -8.93 -7.39 -10.17
N VAL A 52 -8.47 -8.47 -9.55
CA VAL A 52 -8.21 -9.77 -10.19
C VAL A 52 -9.37 -10.72 -9.97
N TYR A 53 -9.93 -10.74 -8.79
CA TYR A 53 -11.07 -11.57 -8.40
C TYR A 53 -12.02 -10.84 -7.45
N ILE A 54 -13.25 -11.32 -7.35
CA ILE A 54 -14.28 -10.93 -6.36
C ILE A 54 -14.81 -12.22 -5.74
N ASP A 55 -14.92 -12.27 -4.40
CA ASP A 55 -15.44 -13.43 -3.66
C ASP A 55 -14.80 -14.76 -4.09
N GLY A 56 -13.48 -14.73 -4.33
CA GLY A 56 -12.73 -15.92 -4.74
C GLY A 56 -12.95 -16.37 -6.18
N LYS A 57 -13.65 -15.60 -7.01
CA LYS A 57 -13.89 -15.90 -8.42
C LYS A 57 -13.20 -14.88 -9.31
N LEU A 58 -12.44 -15.34 -10.30
CA LEU A 58 -11.78 -14.45 -11.26
C LEU A 58 -12.79 -13.55 -11.96
N ILE A 59 -12.43 -12.26 -12.09
CA ILE A 59 -13.15 -11.32 -12.94
C ILE A 59 -13.06 -11.83 -14.40
N ALA A 60 -14.18 -11.73 -15.11
CA ALA A 60 -14.26 -12.21 -16.50
C ALA A 60 -13.15 -11.57 -17.36
N GLY A 61 -12.35 -12.41 -18.02
CA GLY A 61 -11.23 -11.98 -18.86
C GLY A 61 -9.93 -11.63 -18.12
N ALA A 62 -9.90 -11.69 -16.79
CA ALA A 62 -8.70 -11.38 -16.00
C ALA A 62 -7.53 -12.33 -16.35
N LYS A 63 -7.76 -13.64 -16.46
CA LYS A 63 -6.71 -14.62 -16.83
C LYS A 63 -6.04 -14.25 -18.16
N GLN A 64 -6.84 -13.99 -19.19
CA GLN A 64 -6.33 -13.61 -20.52
C GLN A 64 -5.60 -12.26 -20.48
N ALA A 65 -6.07 -11.31 -19.68
CA ALA A 65 -5.38 -10.02 -19.49
C ALA A 65 -4.01 -10.22 -18.85
N ILE A 66 -3.92 -11.01 -17.78
CA ILE A 66 -2.67 -11.34 -17.09
C ILE A 66 -1.69 -12.05 -18.03
N GLU A 67 -2.18 -13.00 -18.87
CA GLU A 67 -1.35 -13.66 -19.88
C GLU A 67 -0.78 -12.68 -20.92
N ARG A 68 -1.57 -11.68 -21.34
CA ARG A 68 -1.08 -10.62 -22.23
C ARG A 68 -0.06 -9.72 -21.54
N MET A 69 -0.29 -9.32 -20.30
CA MET A 69 0.67 -8.53 -19.49
C MET A 69 2.01 -9.26 -19.33
N ARG A 70 1.98 -10.57 -19.05
CA ARG A 70 3.18 -11.41 -18.92
C ARG A 70 4.04 -11.47 -20.21
N LYS A 71 3.42 -11.31 -21.38
CA LYS A 71 4.16 -11.24 -22.65
C LYS A 71 4.91 -9.91 -22.83
N GLN A 72 4.46 -8.85 -22.13
CA GLN A 72 5.04 -7.52 -22.23
C GLN A 72 6.04 -7.22 -21.10
N GLY A 73 5.77 -7.71 -19.87
CA GLY A 73 6.59 -7.41 -18.72
C GLY A 73 6.31 -8.33 -17.53
N ARG A 74 6.90 -7.97 -16.40
CA ARG A 74 6.65 -8.68 -15.13
C ARG A 74 5.25 -8.38 -14.63
N VAL A 75 4.59 -9.38 -14.09
CA VAL A 75 3.31 -9.23 -13.39
C VAL A 75 3.52 -9.58 -11.93
N ILE A 76 3.17 -8.68 -11.03
CA ILE A 76 3.27 -8.87 -9.59
C ILE A 76 1.89 -8.65 -8.97
N PHE A 77 1.41 -9.62 -8.25
CA PHE A 77 0.22 -9.52 -7.41
C PHE A 77 0.58 -8.83 -6.11
N LEU A 78 -0.01 -7.65 -5.88
CA LEU A 78 0.37 -6.74 -4.81
C LEU A 78 -0.78 -6.57 -3.81
N THR A 79 -0.58 -6.96 -2.55
CA THR A 79 -1.62 -6.87 -1.52
C THR A 79 -1.13 -6.20 -0.25
N ASN A 80 -2.02 -5.41 0.38
CA ASN A 80 -1.81 -4.90 1.73
C ASN A 80 -2.08 -5.95 2.81
N ASN A 81 -2.87 -6.96 2.51
CA ASN A 81 -3.30 -7.93 3.51
C ASN A 81 -2.12 -8.72 4.10
N SER A 82 -1.90 -8.57 5.39
CA SER A 82 -0.84 -9.20 6.17
C SER A 82 -1.35 -10.28 7.15
N SER A 83 -2.61 -10.74 6.96
CA SER A 83 -3.21 -11.75 7.87
C SER A 83 -2.74 -13.18 7.59
N VAL A 84 -2.13 -13.41 6.44
CA VAL A 84 -1.63 -14.72 5.99
C VAL A 84 -0.28 -14.57 5.30
N THR A 85 0.43 -15.67 5.17
CA THR A 85 1.74 -15.73 4.51
C THR A 85 1.60 -15.82 2.99
N LYS A 86 2.69 -15.56 2.29
CA LYS A 86 2.74 -15.50 0.81
C LYS A 86 2.32 -16.81 0.14
N ASP A 87 2.68 -17.95 0.72
CA ASP A 87 2.32 -19.28 0.21
C ASP A 87 0.80 -19.50 0.12
N ARG A 88 0.03 -18.88 1.04
CA ARG A 88 -1.44 -18.91 0.97
C ARG A 88 -1.97 -18.20 -0.30
N TYR A 89 -1.33 -17.10 -0.68
CA TYR A 89 -1.68 -16.42 -1.94
C TYR A 89 -1.24 -17.22 -3.16
N VAL A 90 -0.05 -17.84 -3.13
CA VAL A 90 0.39 -18.75 -4.20
C VAL A 90 -0.64 -19.86 -4.40
N LYS A 91 -1.07 -20.50 -3.30
CA LYS A 91 -2.10 -21.53 -3.38
C LYS A 91 -3.41 -20.98 -3.95
N LYS A 92 -3.94 -19.89 -3.38
CA LYS A 92 -5.22 -19.29 -3.79
C LYS A 92 -5.22 -18.92 -5.28
N LEU A 93 -4.16 -18.29 -5.78
CA LEU A 93 -4.09 -17.89 -7.19
C LEU A 93 -3.86 -19.07 -8.14
N ASN A 94 -3.20 -20.13 -7.67
CA ASN A 94 -3.04 -21.36 -8.46
C ASN A 94 -4.33 -22.22 -8.47
N ASP A 95 -5.12 -22.18 -7.42
CA ASP A 95 -6.48 -22.76 -7.43
C ASP A 95 -7.39 -22.07 -8.48
N MET A 96 -7.05 -20.80 -8.86
CA MET A 96 -7.68 -20.06 -9.97
C MET A 96 -6.93 -20.24 -11.31
N GLU A 97 -6.00 -21.19 -11.41
CA GLU A 97 -5.21 -21.50 -12.61
C GLU A 97 -4.38 -20.32 -13.16
N LEU A 98 -3.87 -19.45 -12.31
CA LEU A 98 -3.04 -18.31 -12.74
C LEU A 98 -1.56 -18.63 -12.89
N GLY A 99 -1.09 -19.80 -12.46
CA GLY A 99 0.29 -20.26 -12.63
C GLY A 99 1.29 -19.31 -12.00
N VAL A 100 1.16 -19.07 -10.70
CA VAL A 100 2.01 -18.11 -9.94
C VAL A 100 2.97 -18.82 -9.00
N THR A 101 4.08 -18.17 -8.71
CA THR A 101 5.07 -18.54 -7.71
C THR A 101 5.20 -17.44 -6.65
N GLU A 102 6.01 -17.65 -5.62
CA GLU A 102 6.31 -16.60 -4.64
C GLU A 102 6.99 -15.37 -5.25
N LEU A 103 7.65 -15.52 -6.41
CA LEU A 103 8.29 -14.42 -7.14
C LEU A 103 7.30 -13.52 -7.88
N ASP A 104 6.04 -13.92 -7.97
CA ASP A 104 4.96 -13.17 -8.61
C ASP A 104 4.09 -12.43 -7.59
N ILE A 105 4.40 -12.55 -6.29
CA ILE A 105 3.60 -11.98 -5.21
C ILE A 105 4.46 -11.08 -4.33
N TYR A 106 3.94 -9.91 -3.98
CA TYR A 106 4.54 -9.01 -3.01
C TYR A 106 3.48 -8.49 -2.04
N THR A 107 3.75 -8.59 -0.75
CA THR A 107 2.80 -8.27 0.32
C THR A 107 3.29 -7.10 1.17
N SER A 108 2.41 -6.51 1.97
CA SER A 108 2.82 -5.53 2.98
C SER A 108 3.75 -6.12 4.04
N THR A 109 3.70 -7.44 4.28
CA THR A 109 4.68 -8.15 5.10
C THR A 109 6.06 -8.14 4.45
N ASP A 110 6.17 -8.38 3.13
CA ASP A 110 7.44 -8.27 2.40
C ASP A 110 8.01 -6.86 2.48
N ALA A 111 7.17 -5.85 2.26
CA ALA A 111 7.58 -4.44 2.38
C ALA A 111 8.10 -4.11 3.78
N THR A 112 7.41 -4.59 4.83
CA THR A 112 7.82 -4.39 6.23
C THR A 112 9.15 -5.07 6.52
N LYS A 113 9.33 -6.32 6.10
CA LYS A 113 10.58 -7.06 6.24
C LYS A 113 11.72 -6.39 5.48
N ASN A 114 11.47 -5.93 4.25
CA ASN A 114 12.47 -5.21 3.45
C ASN A 114 12.90 -3.91 4.12
N TRP A 115 11.95 -3.12 4.62
CA TRP A 115 12.24 -1.90 5.34
C TRP A 115 13.06 -2.16 6.61
N LEU A 116 12.70 -3.19 7.39
CA LEU A 116 13.43 -3.59 8.60
C LEU A 116 14.85 -4.04 8.27
N LYS A 117 15.05 -4.87 7.25
CA LYS A 117 16.40 -5.34 6.82
C LYS A 117 17.31 -4.16 6.49
N LYS A 118 16.81 -3.10 5.91
CA LYS A 118 17.57 -1.91 5.55
C LYS A 118 17.86 -0.98 6.71
N ASN A 119 16.85 -0.72 7.52
CA ASN A 119 16.90 0.35 8.51
C ASN A 119 17.18 -0.16 9.93
N ARG A 120 16.80 -1.41 10.22
CA ARG A 120 16.86 -2.02 11.56
C ARG A 120 17.16 -3.52 11.49
N PRO A 121 18.28 -3.95 10.87
CA PRO A 121 18.55 -5.37 10.57
C PRO A 121 18.68 -6.26 11.81
N PHE A 122 18.98 -5.70 12.97
CA PHE A 122 19.15 -6.44 14.22
C PHE A 122 17.99 -6.25 15.21
N SER A 123 16.87 -5.71 14.77
CA SER A 123 15.67 -5.51 15.62
C SER A 123 15.14 -6.82 16.17
N ARG A 124 14.67 -6.73 17.41
CA ARG A 124 13.96 -7.81 18.11
C ARG A 124 12.48 -7.48 18.12
N LEU A 125 11.71 -8.23 17.35
CA LEU A 125 10.35 -7.87 17.01
C LEU A 125 9.34 -8.47 17.98
N TYR A 126 8.42 -7.63 18.46
CA TYR A 126 7.13 -8.07 18.94
C TYR A 126 6.12 -7.92 17.81
N VAL A 127 5.74 -9.04 17.21
CA VAL A 127 4.78 -9.06 16.09
C VAL A 127 3.38 -9.32 16.65
N VAL A 128 2.47 -8.38 16.43
CA VAL A 128 1.03 -8.59 16.67
C VAL A 128 0.46 -9.25 15.42
N GLY A 129 0.35 -10.56 15.45
CA GLY A 129 -0.05 -11.38 14.31
C GLY A 129 -0.48 -12.78 14.75
N SER A 130 -0.96 -13.58 13.80
CA SER A 130 -1.19 -15.01 14.00
C SER A 130 0.15 -15.76 14.13
N ASP A 131 0.12 -16.97 14.69
CA ASP A 131 1.34 -17.80 14.84
C ASP A 131 2.03 -18.05 13.49
N GLU A 132 1.27 -18.20 12.41
CA GLU A 132 1.78 -18.33 11.05
C GLU A 132 2.59 -17.09 10.61
N VAL A 133 2.03 -15.90 10.84
CA VAL A 133 2.68 -14.63 10.50
C VAL A 133 3.90 -14.38 11.40
N ILE A 134 3.81 -14.66 12.70
CA ILE A 134 4.95 -14.55 13.63
C ILE A 134 6.09 -15.48 13.19
N SER A 135 5.77 -16.73 12.82
CA SER A 135 6.74 -17.70 12.33
C SER A 135 7.40 -17.26 11.02
N ASP A 136 6.66 -16.55 10.16
CA ASP A 136 7.23 -15.99 8.94
C ASP A 136 8.23 -14.86 9.23
N TYR A 137 7.94 -13.95 10.17
CA TYR A 137 8.92 -12.96 10.63
C TYR A 137 10.13 -13.59 11.29
N ALA A 138 9.96 -14.70 12.01
CA ALA A 138 11.04 -15.42 12.69
C ALA A 138 12.09 -16.02 11.75
N LYS A 139 11.78 -16.18 10.46
CA LYS A 139 12.76 -16.60 9.44
C LYS A 139 13.85 -15.56 9.21
N ASP A 140 13.57 -14.29 9.46
CA ASP A 140 14.44 -13.16 9.14
C ASP A 140 14.91 -12.38 10.39
N PHE A 141 14.12 -12.38 11.47
CA PHE A 141 14.34 -11.56 12.66
C PHE A 141 14.16 -12.33 13.96
N CYS A 142 14.74 -11.81 15.03
CA CYS A 142 14.51 -12.34 16.36
C CYS A 142 13.12 -11.90 16.88
N VAL A 143 12.26 -12.85 17.20
CA VAL A 143 10.90 -12.62 17.74
C VAL A 143 10.78 -13.04 19.22
N THR A 144 11.89 -12.99 19.97
CA THR A 144 11.93 -13.28 21.41
C THR A 144 12.45 -12.08 22.19
N PRO A 145 12.02 -11.89 23.46
CA PRO A 145 12.44 -10.75 24.27
C PRO A 145 13.97 -10.70 24.50
N PRO A 146 14.54 -9.52 24.85
CA PRO A 146 13.85 -8.25 24.98
C PRO A 146 13.47 -7.64 23.63
N PHE A 147 12.28 -7.03 23.49
CA PHE A 147 11.79 -6.44 22.25
C PHE A 147 12.12 -4.95 22.18
N ASP A 148 12.54 -4.46 21.00
CA ASP A 148 12.81 -3.06 20.72
C ASP A 148 11.90 -2.48 19.61
N THR A 149 11.17 -3.34 18.92
CA THR A 149 10.32 -2.99 17.78
C THR A 149 8.99 -3.73 17.86
N VAL A 150 7.89 -3.00 17.66
CA VAL A 150 6.53 -3.56 17.52
C VAL A 150 6.13 -3.50 16.06
N VAL A 151 5.65 -4.62 15.53
CA VAL A 151 5.07 -4.73 14.18
C VAL A 151 3.60 -5.08 14.31
N LEU A 152 2.71 -4.16 13.90
CA LEU A 152 1.27 -4.37 13.90
C LEU A 152 0.85 -4.89 12.52
N THR A 153 0.31 -6.11 12.50
CA THR A 153 -0.20 -6.78 11.30
C THR A 153 -1.70 -6.99 11.38
N PHE A 154 -2.33 -7.45 10.30
CA PHE A 154 -3.74 -7.82 10.30
C PHE A 154 -3.92 -9.16 11.06
N ASP A 155 -4.06 -9.07 12.36
CA ASP A 155 -4.20 -10.24 13.24
C ASP A 155 -5.66 -10.62 13.47
N LYS A 156 -6.12 -11.66 12.79
CA LYS A 156 -7.47 -12.23 12.99
C LYS A 156 -7.59 -13.08 14.27
N THR A 157 -6.46 -13.28 14.96
CA THR A 157 -6.39 -13.99 16.26
C THR A 157 -6.05 -13.01 17.40
N LEU A 158 -6.33 -11.71 17.21
CA LEU A 158 -6.02 -10.64 18.14
C LEU A 158 -6.65 -10.91 19.51
N THR A 159 -5.82 -10.83 20.56
CA THR A 159 -6.26 -10.93 21.95
C THR A 159 -5.96 -9.65 22.71
N TYR A 160 -6.65 -9.44 23.82
CA TYR A 160 -6.39 -8.29 24.69
C TYR A 160 -4.94 -8.27 25.19
N ASP A 161 -4.38 -9.43 25.54
CA ASP A 161 -2.99 -9.55 26.02
C ASP A 161 -1.97 -9.11 24.96
N LYS A 162 -2.22 -9.43 23.68
CA LYS A 162 -1.38 -8.94 22.57
C LYS A 162 -1.39 -7.42 22.50
N LEU A 163 -2.56 -6.79 22.66
CA LEU A 163 -2.70 -5.34 22.67
C LEU A 163 -2.03 -4.70 23.87
N VAL A 164 -2.25 -5.24 25.08
CA VAL A 164 -1.59 -4.77 26.31
C VAL A 164 -0.08 -4.76 26.14
N LYS A 165 0.47 -5.85 25.65
CA LYS A 165 1.92 -5.97 25.45
C LYS A 165 2.45 -5.01 24.39
N ALA A 166 1.75 -4.86 23.27
CA ALA A 166 2.11 -3.89 22.23
C ALA A 166 2.10 -2.45 22.78
N CYS A 167 1.04 -2.06 23.46
CA CYS A 167 0.91 -0.72 24.06
C CYS A 167 1.99 -0.45 25.13
N ASP A 168 2.32 -1.42 25.98
CA ASP A 168 3.41 -1.29 26.96
C ASP A 168 4.75 -1.02 26.27
N LEU A 169 5.11 -1.81 25.25
CA LEU A 169 6.35 -1.65 24.51
C LEU A 169 6.41 -0.30 23.78
N ILE A 170 5.33 0.07 23.09
CA ILE A 170 5.23 1.34 22.36
C ILE A 170 5.35 2.53 23.33
N SER A 171 4.68 2.48 24.49
CA SER A 171 4.75 3.54 25.51
C SER A 171 6.13 3.70 26.12
N ARG A 172 6.92 2.63 26.15
CA ARG A 172 8.34 2.64 26.59
C ARG A 172 9.32 3.07 25.49
N GLY A 173 8.83 3.43 24.31
CA GLY A 173 9.65 3.98 23.22
C GLY A 173 10.14 2.94 22.20
N ALA A 174 9.59 1.72 22.18
CA ALA A 174 9.84 0.80 21.08
C ALA A 174 9.47 1.44 19.73
N LEU A 175 10.24 1.11 18.69
CA LEU A 175 9.89 1.48 17.32
C LEU A 175 8.55 0.84 16.96
N TYR A 176 7.64 1.61 16.36
CA TYR A 176 6.30 1.15 16.05
C TYR A 176 6.05 1.16 14.54
N LEU A 177 5.95 -0.03 13.94
CA LEU A 177 5.59 -0.22 12.54
C LEU A 177 4.19 -0.78 12.40
N ALA A 178 3.52 -0.39 11.31
CA ALA A 178 2.29 -1.02 10.85
C ALA A 178 2.48 -1.52 9.41
N THR A 179 1.90 -2.67 9.09
CA THR A 179 2.02 -3.25 7.75
C THR A 179 1.27 -2.45 6.71
N HIS A 180 0.11 -1.88 7.03
CA HIS A 180 -0.70 -1.04 6.13
C HIS A 180 -1.74 -0.22 6.91
N PRO A 181 -2.39 0.79 6.27
CA PRO A 181 -3.31 1.69 6.96
C PRO A 181 -4.79 1.34 6.83
N ASP A 182 -5.16 0.24 6.14
CA ASP A 182 -6.54 -0.05 5.79
C ASP A 182 -7.38 -0.26 7.05
N TYR A 183 -8.50 0.48 7.18
CA TYR A 183 -9.36 0.45 8.36
C TYR A 183 -10.20 -0.82 8.45
N VAL A 184 -10.60 -1.33 7.30
CA VAL A 184 -11.51 -2.47 7.19
C VAL A 184 -11.08 -3.42 6.08
N CYS A 185 -11.40 -4.70 6.27
CA CYS A 185 -11.29 -5.72 5.24
C CYS A 185 -12.72 -6.16 4.85
N PRO A 186 -13.10 -6.13 3.56
CA PRO A 186 -14.40 -6.59 3.12
C PRO A 186 -14.56 -8.11 3.29
N MET A 187 -15.78 -8.53 3.59
CA MET A 187 -16.23 -9.92 3.70
C MET A 187 -17.54 -10.06 2.93
N GLU A 188 -17.99 -11.28 2.67
CA GLU A 188 -19.28 -11.53 2.01
C GLU A 188 -20.45 -10.78 2.67
N THR A 189 -20.42 -10.62 3.99
CA THR A 189 -21.44 -9.93 4.78
C THR A 189 -20.83 -8.80 5.59
N GLY A 190 -20.49 -7.67 4.93
CA GLY A 190 -20.00 -6.47 5.59
C GLY A 190 -18.47 -6.37 5.71
N TYR A 191 -17.99 -5.82 6.83
CA TYR A 191 -16.59 -5.48 7.01
C TYR A 191 -16.08 -5.96 8.37
N ILE A 192 -14.82 -6.35 8.43
CA ILE A 192 -14.11 -6.63 9.69
C ILE A 192 -13.00 -5.59 9.91
N PRO A 193 -12.68 -5.26 11.18
CA PRO A 193 -11.59 -4.33 11.51
C PRO A 193 -10.25 -4.84 10.95
N ASP A 194 -9.47 -3.92 10.36
CA ASP A 194 -8.15 -4.19 9.83
C ASP A 194 -7.10 -3.32 10.54
N VAL A 195 -5.85 -3.31 10.10
CA VAL A 195 -4.70 -2.67 10.77
C VAL A 195 -4.94 -1.21 11.09
N GLY A 196 -5.60 -0.45 10.21
CA GLY A 196 -5.96 0.95 10.46
C GLY A 196 -6.82 1.14 11.70
N SER A 197 -7.79 0.23 11.93
CA SER A 197 -8.59 0.21 13.14
C SER A 197 -7.76 -0.13 14.39
N PHE A 198 -6.79 -1.04 14.25
CA PHE A 198 -5.88 -1.37 15.35
C PHE A 198 -4.92 -0.20 15.65
N ILE A 199 -4.46 0.53 14.64
CA ILE A 199 -3.69 1.76 14.81
C ILE A 199 -4.45 2.77 15.66
N MET A 200 -5.75 3.01 15.38
CA MET A 200 -6.58 3.93 16.15
C MET A 200 -6.71 3.49 17.61
N LEU A 201 -6.87 2.18 17.85
CA LEU A 201 -6.96 1.62 19.21
C LEU A 201 -5.64 1.86 19.97
N VAL A 202 -4.50 1.55 19.36
CA VAL A 202 -3.16 1.75 19.94
C VAL A 202 -2.88 3.24 20.16
N GLU A 203 -3.23 4.12 19.23
CA GLU A 203 -3.11 5.57 19.37
C GLU A 203 -3.96 6.10 20.52
N GLY A 204 -5.19 5.59 20.66
CA GLY A 204 -6.07 5.93 21.79
C GLY A 204 -5.44 5.63 23.15
N ALA A 205 -4.75 4.48 23.25
CA ALA A 205 -4.11 4.02 24.48
C ALA A 205 -2.76 4.68 24.76
N THR A 206 -1.93 4.88 23.72
CA THR A 206 -0.51 5.27 23.87
C THR A 206 -0.21 6.71 23.46
N LYS A 207 -1.14 7.37 22.77
CA LYS A 207 -0.96 8.68 22.10
C LYS A 207 0.14 8.67 21.03
N ARG A 208 0.54 7.48 20.55
CA ARG A 208 1.53 7.32 19.49
C ARG A 208 0.88 6.72 18.25
N LYS A 209 1.27 7.26 17.09
CA LYS A 209 1.01 6.69 15.76
C LYS A 209 2.19 5.82 15.34
N PRO A 210 2.02 4.94 14.33
CA PRO A 210 3.15 4.24 13.75
C PRO A 210 4.25 5.22 13.30
N ASP A 211 5.49 4.88 13.63
CA ASP A 211 6.65 5.61 13.13
C ASP A 211 6.83 5.37 11.62
N VAL A 212 6.41 4.17 11.15
CA VAL A 212 6.42 3.80 9.72
C VAL A 212 5.20 2.92 9.40
N ILE A 213 4.57 3.20 8.27
CA ILE A 213 3.56 2.33 7.64
C ILE A 213 4.16 1.84 6.33
N CYS A 214 4.20 0.51 6.11
CA CYS A 214 4.98 -0.08 5.04
C CYS A 214 4.19 -0.39 3.76
N GLY A 215 2.86 -0.61 3.87
CA GLY A 215 1.98 -0.96 2.75
C GLY A 215 1.55 0.23 1.88
N LYS A 216 0.78 -0.05 0.84
CA LYS A 216 0.13 0.99 0.02
C LYS A 216 -0.67 1.96 0.90
N PRO A 217 -0.66 3.28 0.66
CA PRO A 217 -0.02 4.00 -0.45
C PRO A 217 1.42 4.46 -0.17
N TYR A 218 2.07 4.01 0.88
CA TYR A 218 3.33 4.55 1.39
C TYR A 218 4.58 4.10 0.62
N ALA A 219 5.61 4.94 0.63
CA ALA A 219 6.87 4.75 -0.09
C ALA A 219 7.61 3.42 0.20
N PRO A 220 7.64 2.87 1.43
CA PRO A 220 8.33 1.60 1.68
C PRO A 220 7.85 0.44 0.79
N MET A 221 6.55 0.42 0.43
CA MET A 221 6.00 -0.55 -0.53
C MET A 221 6.60 -0.34 -1.93
N ALA A 222 6.66 0.90 -2.41
CA ALA A 222 7.16 1.24 -3.74
C ALA A 222 8.68 0.98 -3.87
N GLU A 223 9.44 1.33 -2.84
CA GLU A 223 10.87 1.05 -2.77
C GLU A 223 11.14 -0.45 -2.80
N GLY A 224 10.41 -1.20 -1.98
CA GLY A 224 10.53 -2.65 -1.91
C GLY A 224 10.18 -3.34 -3.23
N ILE A 225 9.10 -2.91 -3.89
CA ILE A 225 8.72 -3.41 -5.22
C ILE A 225 9.77 -3.09 -6.29
N SER A 226 10.30 -1.86 -6.28
CA SER A 226 11.32 -1.46 -7.26
C SER A 226 12.58 -2.32 -7.13
N GLU A 227 12.98 -2.65 -5.91
CA GLU A 227 14.12 -3.54 -5.65
C GLU A 227 13.81 -5.00 -6.01
N PHE A 228 12.64 -5.48 -5.63
CA PHE A 228 12.18 -6.84 -5.91
C PHE A 228 12.07 -7.11 -7.42
N THR A 229 11.61 -6.11 -8.18
CA THR A 229 11.40 -6.26 -9.63
C THR A 229 12.60 -5.81 -10.47
N GLY A 230 13.44 -4.92 -9.95
CA GLY A 230 14.47 -4.21 -10.72
C GLY A 230 13.90 -3.19 -11.70
N VAL A 231 12.60 -2.86 -11.63
CA VAL A 231 11.92 -1.96 -12.57
C VAL A 231 11.65 -0.62 -11.89
N SER A 232 12.04 0.47 -12.56
CA SER A 232 11.78 1.82 -12.09
C SER A 232 10.27 2.14 -12.07
N PRO A 233 9.77 2.91 -11.08
CA PRO A 233 8.37 3.30 -10.98
C PRO A 233 7.77 3.87 -12.27
N ARG A 234 8.53 4.67 -13.02
CA ARG A 234 8.07 5.25 -14.30
C ARG A 234 7.68 4.22 -15.37
N PHE A 235 8.18 2.98 -15.28
CA PHE A 235 7.84 1.87 -16.18
C PHE A 235 6.92 0.85 -15.52
N THR A 236 6.31 1.24 -14.40
CA THR A 236 5.42 0.40 -13.60
C THR A 236 4.01 0.96 -13.65
N ALA A 237 3.02 0.10 -13.85
CA ALA A 237 1.61 0.43 -13.75
C ALA A 237 0.99 -0.31 -12.56
N MET A 238 0.23 0.41 -11.73
CA MET A 238 -0.56 -0.13 -10.63
C MET A 238 -2.03 -0.20 -11.02
N PHE A 239 -2.56 -1.40 -11.06
CA PHE A 239 -3.97 -1.69 -11.27
C PHE A 239 -4.64 -1.94 -9.94
N GLY A 240 -5.70 -1.21 -9.64
CA GLY A 240 -6.46 -1.36 -8.41
C GLY A 240 -7.82 -0.73 -8.52
N ASP A 241 -8.70 -1.09 -7.60
CA ASP A 241 -10.07 -0.62 -7.51
C ASP A 241 -10.27 0.44 -6.40
N ARG A 242 -9.22 0.74 -5.61
CA ARG A 242 -9.27 1.68 -4.49
C ARG A 242 -8.49 2.94 -4.77
N LEU A 243 -9.18 4.08 -4.71
CA LEU A 243 -8.57 5.39 -4.98
C LEU A 243 -7.47 5.74 -3.98
N MET A 244 -7.77 5.64 -2.68
CA MET A 244 -6.86 6.11 -1.62
C MET A 244 -5.76 5.12 -1.26
N THR A 245 -5.81 3.91 -1.78
CA THR A 245 -4.80 2.88 -1.60
C THR A 245 -3.98 2.71 -2.89
N ASP A 246 -4.61 2.22 -3.98
CA ASP A 246 -3.91 1.82 -5.20
C ASP A 246 -3.55 2.99 -6.10
N ILE A 247 -4.54 3.85 -6.39
CA ILE A 247 -4.33 4.97 -7.30
C ILE A 247 -3.46 6.03 -6.64
N LYS A 248 -3.71 6.32 -5.36
CA LYS A 248 -2.84 7.19 -4.58
C LYS A 248 -1.40 6.64 -4.50
N PHE A 249 -1.25 5.32 -4.31
CA PHE A 249 0.06 4.65 -4.33
C PHE A 249 0.80 4.91 -5.65
N ALA A 250 0.12 4.73 -6.78
CA ALA A 250 0.71 5.01 -8.09
C ALA A 250 1.12 6.49 -8.22
N CYS A 251 0.21 7.41 -7.90
CA CYS A 251 0.45 8.85 -8.02
C CYS A 251 1.62 9.33 -7.15
N ASP A 252 1.62 8.93 -5.87
CA ASP A 252 2.61 9.40 -4.91
C ASP A 252 4.02 8.85 -5.19
N ASN A 253 4.11 7.71 -5.88
CA ASN A 253 5.38 7.02 -6.13
C ASN A 253 5.82 7.04 -7.61
N GLY A 254 5.22 7.87 -8.44
CA GLY A 254 5.66 8.08 -9.84
C GLY A 254 5.40 6.90 -10.77
N MET A 255 4.33 6.13 -10.51
CA MET A 255 3.84 5.02 -11.32
C MET A 255 2.62 5.45 -12.15
N THR A 256 2.23 4.66 -13.13
CA THR A 256 0.96 4.82 -13.82
C THR A 256 -0.16 4.18 -13.02
N GLY A 257 -1.14 4.95 -12.56
CA GLY A 257 -2.36 4.43 -11.95
C GLY A 257 -3.35 3.96 -13.02
N VAL A 258 -3.91 2.78 -12.85
CA VAL A 258 -5.01 2.24 -13.66
C VAL A 258 -6.13 1.84 -12.70
N LEU A 259 -7.16 2.69 -12.63
CA LEU A 259 -8.35 2.41 -11.84
C LEU A 259 -9.24 1.42 -12.59
N VAL A 260 -9.60 0.32 -11.94
CA VAL A 260 -10.62 -0.61 -12.45
C VAL A 260 -11.91 -0.43 -11.66
N LEU A 261 -13.02 -0.31 -12.38
CA LEU A 261 -14.35 -0.09 -11.81
C LEU A 261 -15.08 -1.42 -11.48
N SER A 262 -14.32 -2.50 -11.38
CA SER A 262 -14.86 -3.83 -11.03
C SER A 262 -15.02 -4.04 -9.52
N GLY A 263 -14.46 -3.17 -8.68
CA GLY A 263 -14.44 -3.28 -7.22
C GLY A 263 -15.12 -2.12 -6.51
N GLU A 264 -14.38 -1.46 -5.59
CA GLU A 264 -14.92 -0.50 -4.63
C GLU A 264 -15.28 0.87 -5.24
N ALA A 265 -14.36 1.46 -6.01
CA ALA A 265 -14.52 2.84 -6.49
C ALA A 265 -15.51 2.92 -7.67
N THR A 266 -16.30 3.98 -7.67
CA THR A 266 -17.15 4.39 -8.78
C THR A 266 -16.47 5.45 -9.65
N GLU A 267 -17.02 5.71 -10.85
CA GLU A 267 -16.57 6.81 -11.72
C GLU A 267 -16.77 8.18 -11.06
N GLU A 268 -17.84 8.34 -10.27
CA GLU A 268 -18.12 9.57 -9.52
C GLU A 268 -17.08 9.82 -8.42
N ASP A 269 -16.71 8.77 -7.68
CA ASP A 269 -15.64 8.85 -6.69
C ASP A 269 -14.31 9.27 -7.33
N TYR A 270 -13.99 8.71 -8.51
CA TYR A 270 -12.79 9.08 -9.24
C TYR A 270 -12.80 10.55 -9.66
N LEU A 271 -13.88 11.04 -10.24
CA LEU A 271 -14.01 12.43 -10.69
C LEU A 271 -13.86 13.42 -9.53
N SER A 272 -14.31 13.06 -8.34
CA SER A 272 -14.24 13.88 -7.14
C SER A 272 -12.87 13.79 -6.42
N SER A 273 -12.08 12.75 -6.70
CA SER A 273 -10.85 12.45 -5.95
C SER A 273 -9.69 13.39 -6.23
N GLY A 274 -9.66 14.04 -7.38
CA GLY A 274 -8.50 14.80 -7.87
C GLY A 274 -7.26 13.96 -8.23
N LEU A 275 -7.33 12.64 -8.10
CA LEU A 275 -6.25 11.73 -8.48
C LEU A 275 -6.21 11.54 -10.00
N LYS A 276 -5.04 11.16 -10.52
CA LYS A 276 -4.83 10.92 -11.96
C LYS A 276 -4.66 9.42 -12.22
N ALA A 277 -5.55 8.85 -13.03
CA ALA A 277 -5.47 7.45 -13.44
C ALA A 277 -6.06 7.24 -14.84
N ILE A 278 -5.66 6.15 -15.47
CA ILE A 278 -6.38 5.57 -16.59
C ILE A 278 -7.55 4.80 -16.01
N VAL A 279 -8.79 5.10 -16.45
CA VAL A 279 -9.98 4.40 -15.94
C VAL A 279 -10.38 3.31 -16.91
N LYS A 280 -10.61 2.10 -16.38
CA LYS A 280 -11.07 0.92 -17.10
C LYS A 280 -12.25 0.28 -16.37
N ARG A 281 -13.15 -0.38 -17.08
CA ARG A 281 -14.24 -1.12 -16.44
C ARG A 281 -13.71 -2.31 -15.64
N SER A 282 -12.70 -2.99 -16.17
CA SER A 282 -12.02 -4.10 -15.51
C SER A 282 -10.60 -4.27 -16.06
N ILE A 283 -9.81 -5.10 -15.40
CA ILE A 283 -8.46 -5.48 -15.86
C ILE A 283 -8.47 -6.10 -17.26
N ALA A 284 -9.57 -6.70 -17.70
CA ALA A 284 -9.70 -7.33 -19.02
C ALA A 284 -9.57 -6.33 -20.18
N GLU A 285 -9.77 -5.04 -19.92
CA GLU A 285 -9.75 -3.96 -20.93
C GLU A 285 -8.46 -3.12 -20.90
N TRP A 286 -7.42 -3.57 -20.18
CA TRP A 286 -6.24 -2.75 -19.91
C TRP A 286 -5.52 -2.23 -21.17
N ASP A 287 -5.53 -2.99 -22.25
CA ASP A 287 -4.84 -2.76 -23.52
C ASP A 287 -5.74 -2.20 -24.64
N ARG A 288 -6.95 -1.73 -24.30
CA ARG A 288 -7.96 -1.22 -25.24
C ARG A 288 -8.25 0.26 -25.05
#